data_1af3653540e209a4b207c2ad5cace277
#
_entry.id   1af3653540e209a4b207c2ad5cace277
#
_cell.length_a   1.000
_cell.length_b   1.000
_cell.length_c   1.000
_cell.angle_alpha   90.00
_cell.angle_beta   90.00
_cell.angle_gamma   90.00
#
_symmetry.space_group_name_H-M   'P 1'
#
loop_
_entity.id
_entity.type
_entity.pdbx_description
1 polymer ?
#
loop_
_entity_poly.entity_id
_entity_poly.type
_entity_poly.pdbx_seq_one_letter_code
_entity_poly.pdbx_strand_id
1 'polypeptide(L)' 'MSQIEIRQVSADDHAAWLALWQAYLRFYNTELPEAVTNSTWQRFLDPSEPTHAALAWADGKALGMVHYI' A
#
# COMPACT_ATOMS: atom_id res chain seq x y z
N MET A 1 -7.22 10.65 22.20
CA MET A 1 -7.89 10.54 20.90
C MET A 1 -6.84 10.27 19.83
N SER A 2 -7.04 9.20 19.07
CA SER A 2 -6.07 8.84 18.02
C SER A 2 -6.15 9.82 16.87
N GLN A 3 -5.00 10.22 16.36
CA GLN A 3 -4.92 11.03 15.15
C GLN A 3 -4.56 10.12 13.98
N ILE A 4 -5.20 10.34 12.85
CA ILE A 4 -4.88 9.63 11.63
C ILE A 4 -3.87 10.46 10.86
N GLU A 5 -2.74 9.82 10.50
CA GLU A 5 -1.70 10.43 9.71
C GLU A 5 -1.63 9.73 8.36
N ILE A 6 -1.67 10.50 7.29
CA ILE A 6 -1.57 9.95 5.94
C ILE A 6 -0.18 10.25 5.42
N ARG A 7 0.58 9.19 5.09
CA ARG A 7 1.95 9.31 4.62
C ARG A 7 2.15 8.51 3.36
N GLN A 8 2.92 9.06 2.43
CA GLN A 8 3.35 8.33 1.25
C GLN A 8 4.23 7.14 1.68
N VAL A 9 4.09 6.01 0.98
CA VAL A 9 4.84 4.80 1.34
C VAL A 9 6.33 4.98 1.12
N SER A 10 7.11 4.28 1.95
CA SER A 10 8.55 4.14 1.79
C SER A 10 8.90 2.65 1.76
N ALA A 11 10.17 2.34 1.50
CA ALA A 11 10.62 0.96 1.42
C ALA A 11 10.30 0.16 2.69
N ASP A 12 10.29 0.81 3.86
CA ASP A 12 10.04 0.16 5.14
C ASP A 12 8.57 -0.20 5.35
N ASP A 13 7.67 0.28 4.49
CA ASP A 13 6.24 0.11 4.65
C ASP A 13 5.70 -1.12 3.89
N HIS A 14 6.57 -1.92 3.30
CA HIS A 14 6.16 -3.04 2.44
C HIS A 14 5.21 -4.00 3.15
N ALA A 15 5.55 -4.42 4.36
CA ALA A 15 4.73 -5.40 5.09
C ALA A 15 3.34 -4.84 5.41
N ALA A 16 3.26 -3.57 5.81
CA ALA A 16 1.99 -2.91 6.11
C ALA A 16 1.13 -2.77 4.85
N TRP A 17 1.74 -2.32 3.75
CA TRP A 17 1.05 -2.20 2.47
C TRP A 17 0.57 -3.56 1.96
N LEU A 18 1.44 -4.58 2.04
CA LEU A 18 1.11 -5.91 1.53
C LEU A 18 -0.11 -6.50 2.24
N ALA A 19 -0.20 -6.34 3.56
CA ALA A 19 -1.34 -6.84 4.31
C ALA A 19 -2.64 -6.19 3.85
N LEU A 20 -2.63 -4.87 3.62
CA LEU A 20 -3.80 -4.14 3.14
C LEU A 20 -4.12 -4.49 1.68
N TRP A 21 -3.09 -4.66 0.86
CA TRP A 21 -3.25 -5.07 -0.54
C TRP A 21 -3.92 -6.44 -0.65
N GLN A 22 -3.46 -7.40 0.15
CA GLN A 22 -4.03 -8.75 0.15
C GLN A 22 -5.48 -8.75 0.65
N ALA A 23 -5.78 -7.93 1.66
CA ALA A 23 -7.15 -7.78 2.14
C ALA A 23 -8.06 -7.19 1.06
N TYR A 24 -7.57 -6.20 0.32
CA TYR A 24 -8.28 -5.60 -0.80
C TYR A 24 -8.59 -6.65 -1.87
N LEU A 25 -7.60 -7.45 -2.25
CA LEU A 25 -7.79 -8.48 -3.26
C LEU A 25 -8.82 -9.53 -2.82
N ARG A 26 -8.76 -9.93 -1.55
CA ARG A 26 -9.74 -10.88 -1.01
C ARG A 26 -11.15 -10.31 -1.01
N PHE A 27 -11.29 -9.03 -0.68
CA PHE A 27 -12.59 -8.37 -0.67
C PHE A 27 -13.25 -8.43 -2.05
N TYR A 28 -12.46 -8.29 -3.11
CA TYR A 28 -12.97 -8.32 -4.48
C TYR A 28 -12.89 -9.72 -5.12
N ASN A 29 -12.57 -10.76 -4.34
CA ASN A 29 -12.41 -12.14 -4.84
C ASN A 29 -11.45 -12.19 -6.02
N THR A 30 -10.38 -11.41 -5.94
CA THR A 30 -9.37 -11.32 -6.99
C THR A 30 -8.08 -11.95 -6.53
N GLU A 31 -7.47 -12.77 -7.38
CA GLU A 31 -6.15 -13.32 -7.15
C GLU A 31 -5.21 -12.80 -8.23
N LEU A 32 -4.04 -12.33 -7.80
CA LEU A 32 -2.99 -11.89 -8.72
C LEU A 32 -1.72 -12.68 -8.46
N PRO A 33 -0.94 -12.99 -9.50
CA PRO A 33 0.37 -13.60 -9.30
C PRO A 33 1.25 -12.73 -8.40
N GLU A 34 2.09 -13.38 -7.60
CA GLU A 34 3.01 -12.68 -6.72
C GLU A 34 3.88 -11.68 -7.48
N ALA A 35 4.29 -12.04 -8.70
CA ALA A 35 5.10 -11.16 -9.53
C ALA A 35 4.39 -9.83 -9.84
N VAL A 36 3.07 -9.86 -10.03
CA VAL A 36 2.29 -8.64 -10.27
C VAL A 36 2.25 -7.77 -9.02
N THR A 37 2.04 -8.37 -7.86
CA THR A 37 2.05 -7.65 -6.58
C THR A 37 3.41 -7.00 -6.34
N ASN A 38 4.49 -7.74 -6.56
CA ASN A 38 5.83 -7.21 -6.39
C ASN A 38 6.14 -6.08 -7.36
N SER A 39 5.72 -6.21 -8.62
CA SER A 39 5.90 -5.16 -9.62
C SER A 39 5.13 -3.90 -9.24
N THR A 40 3.91 -4.05 -8.73
CA THR A 40 3.10 -2.92 -8.29
C THR A 40 3.80 -2.16 -7.17
N TRP A 41 4.33 -2.88 -6.19
CA TRP A 41 5.06 -2.26 -5.09
C TRP A 41 6.30 -1.51 -5.57
N GLN A 42 7.09 -2.12 -6.46
CA GLN A 42 8.29 -1.51 -6.99
C GLN A 42 8.01 -0.19 -7.70
N ARG A 43 6.88 -0.09 -8.40
CA ARG A 43 6.48 1.15 -9.07
C ARG A 43 6.24 2.29 -8.10
N PHE A 44 5.69 2.01 -6.92
CA PHE A 44 5.47 3.05 -5.92
C PHE A 44 6.77 3.63 -5.39
N LEU A 45 7.84 2.85 -5.42
CA LEU A 45 9.16 3.27 -4.94
C LEU A 45 10.01 3.90 -6.03
N ASP A 46 9.63 3.78 -7.29
CA ASP A 46 10.39 4.28 -8.44
C ASP A 46 9.99 5.72 -8.74
N PRO A 47 10.91 6.70 -8.56
CA PRO A 47 10.58 8.10 -8.79
C PRO A 47 10.28 8.44 -10.26
N SER A 48 10.65 7.56 -11.20
CA SER A 48 10.36 7.76 -12.62
C SER A 48 8.96 7.31 -13.02
N GLU A 49 8.25 6.59 -12.13
CA GLU A 49 6.90 6.11 -12.39
C GLU A 49 5.87 7.10 -11.85
N PRO A 50 4.76 7.31 -12.56
CA PRO A 50 3.72 8.24 -12.08
C PRO A 50 2.75 7.62 -11.08
N THR A 51 3.04 6.44 -10.54
CA THR A 51 2.17 5.75 -9.60
C THR A 51 2.64 5.99 -8.18
N HIS A 52 1.69 6.23 -7.28
CA HIS A 52 1.96 6.54 -5.87
C HIS A 52 1.04 5.76 -4.97
N ALA A 53 1.47 5.54 -3.74
CA ALA A 53 0.66 4.95 -2.69
C ALA A 53 0.86 5.69 -1.39
N ALA A 54 -0.19 5.80 -0.61
CA ALA A 54 -0.12 6.37 0.73
C ALA A 54 -0.86 5.45 1.69
N LEU A 55 -0.45 5.47 2.94
CA LEU A 55 -1.08 4.70 4.01
C LEU A 55 -1.63 5.65 5.06
N ALA A 56 -2.80 5.30 5.61
CA ALA A 56 -3.37 5.99 6.75
C ALA A 56 -2.95 5.23 8.02
N TRP A 57 -2.30 5.92 8.92
CA TRP A 57 -1.75 5.36 10.16
C TRP A 57 -2.47 5.91 11.37
N ALA A 58 -2.72 5.06 12.35
CA ALA A 58 -3.19 5.46 13.67
C ALA A 58 -2.58 4.52 14.70
N ASP A 59 -1.98 5.10 15.75
CA ASP A 59 -1.37 4.35 16.86
C ASP A 59 -0.37 3.29 16.38
N GLY A 60 0.41 3.60 15.34
CA GLY A 60 1.41 2.70 14.81
C GLY A 60 0.88 1.61 13.91
N LYS A 61 -0.41 1.66 13.56
CA LYS A 61 -1.02 0.66 12.69
C LYS A 61 -1.51 1.30 11.39
N ALA A 62 -1.27 0.62 10.28
CA ALA A 62 -1.81 1.03 9.00
C ALA A 62 -3.28 0.58 8.91
N LEU A 63 -4.18 1.54 8.75
CA LEU A 63 -5.62 1.29 8.73
C LEU A 63 -6.18 1.23 7.33
N GLY A 64 -5.53 1.85 6.37
CA GLY A 64 -6.01 1.89 5.00
C GLY A 64 -4.93 2.33 4.04
N MET A 65 -5.20 2.16 2.76
CA MET A 65 -4.27 2.56 1.71
C MET A 65 -5.02 3.26 0.59
N VAL A 66 -4.29 4.08 -0.17
CA VAL A 66 -4.79 4.69 -1.39
C VAL A 66 -3.67 4.65 -2.43
N HIS A 67 -4.05 4.29 -3.66
CA HIS A 67 -3.15 4.36 -4.81
C HIS A 67 -3.61 5.52 -5.68
N TYR A 68 -2.66 6.31 -6.18
CA TYR A 68 -3.01 7.46 -7.02
C TYR A 68 -1.91 7.72 -8.06
N ILE A 69 -2.28 8.47 -9.06
CA ILE A 69 -1.40 8.85 -10.17
C ILE A 69 -1.22 10.37 -10.17
#